data_526847b2122f8b4c6f6f909de918cc3f
#
_entry.id   526847b2122f8b4c6f6f909de918cc3f
#
_cell.length_a   1.000
_cell.length_b   1.000
_cell.length_c   1.000
_cell.angle_alpha   90.00
_cell.angle_beta   90.00
_cell.angle_gamma   90.00
#
_symmetry.space_group_name_H-M   'P 1'
#
loop_
_entity.id
_entity.type
_entity.pdbx_description
1 polymer ?
#
loop_
_entity_poly.entity_id
_entity_poly.type
_entity_poly.pdbx_seq_one_letter_code
_entity_poly.pdbx_strand_id
1 'polypeptide(L)'
;MKQAFRLLMVTLGLTAISSAGVTVSSPANGSTVGSPVHVVASASSSHTITAMRIYVDNVSVYLIRSNKIDTSVAMSAAKHNVVVQAWDSAGIVTKTAVSITVSGSSPTPTSGLPAPPSSAVTKSNIDQMTGWQSCTACAGAGGNGPISKISMVQNILSPSLDGKSAKFSISGTTAYSDGLWWKQLGAVNTAKNFKYDLYFYLTTPQAAQALEFDSNQAIGTERFIFGTQCNIKTGSTVGHWDVWGNANGNWLSTGIGCSAPTAFKWHHLTWEFKRTATQLTYVGFTYDGVTHYVNRTYTARPSSVHELNVAFQLDGDKAMDDYSAWLDKVSLTYW
;
A
#
# COMPACT_ATOMS: atom_id res chain seq x y z
N MET A 1 -10.58 76.21 -37.21
CA MET A 1 -9.69 75.02 -37.29
C MET A 1 -9.42 74.53 -35.85
N LYS A 2 -10.06 73.48 -35.41
CA LYS A 2 -9.83 72.86 -34.08
C LYS A 2 -9.13 71.50 -34.31
N GLN A 3 -7.85 71.39 -33.97
CA GLN A 3 -7.11 70.12 -33.99
C GLN A 3 -7.41 69.35 -32.70
N ALA A 4 -7.96 68.14 -32.86
CA ALA A 4 -8.15 67.23 -31.77
C ALA A 4 -6.90 66.36 -31.57
N PHE A 5 -6.25 66.46 -30.40
CA PHE A 5 -5.14 65.65 -29.99
C PHE A 5 -5.67 64.31 -29.47
N ARG A 6 -5.41 63.20 -30.19
CA ARG A 6 -5.72 61.86 -29.72
C ARG A 6 -4.58 61.36 -28.85
N LEU A 7 -4.82 61.20 -27.56
CA LEU A 7 -3.94 60.58 -26.60
C LEU A 7 -4.01 59.05 -26.77
N LEU A 8 -2.88 58.45 -27.19
CA LEU A 8 -2.73 57.00 -27.31
C LEU A 8 -2.33 56.43 -25.93
N MET A 9 -3.28 55.81 -25.21
CA MET A 9 -2.93 55.05 -23.99
C MET A 9 -2.27 53.74 -24.38
N VAL A 10 -0.99 53.62 -24.13
CA VAL A 10 -0.29 52.32 -24.17
C VAL A 10 -0.50 51.66 -22.81
N THR A 11 -1.33 50.63 -22.77
CA THR A 11 -1.46 49.77 -21.60
C THR A 11 -0.30 48.78 -21.58
N LEU A 12 0.66 49.00 -20.70
CA LEU A 12 1.69 48.01 -20.39
C LEU A 12 1.03 46.86 -19.65
N GLY A 13 0.80 45.74 -20.35
CA GLY A 13 0.38 44.48 -19.72
C GLY A 13 1.57 43.96 -18.89
N LEU A 14 1.46 44.01 -17.56
CA LEU A 14 2.35 43.26 -16.67
C LEU A 14 2.08 41.76 -16.87
N THR A 15 2.94 41.08 -17.64
CA THR A 15 2.98 39.62 -17.63
C THR A 15 3.60 39.19 -16.31
N ALA A 16 2.80 38.61 -15.43
CA ALA A 16 3.30 37.97 -14.24
C ALA A 16 4.20 36.79 -14.65
N ILE A 17 5.53 36.95 -14.42
CA ILE A 17 6.47 35.85 -14.63
C ILE A 17 6.19 34.85 -13.53
N SER A 18 5.56 33.74 -13.89
CA SER A 18 5.39 32.59 -12.99
C SER A 18 6.79 31.98 -12.73
N SER A 19 7.35 32.29 -11.57
CA SER A 19 8.61 31.68 -11.13
C SER A 19 8.37 30.19 -10.86
N ALA A 20 9.19 29.34 -11.45
CA ALA A 20 9.17 27.90 -11.11
C ALA A 20 9.55 27.72 -9.63
N GLY A 21 8.76 26.97 -8.89
CA GLY A 21 9.04 26.78 -7.46
C GLY A 21 8.09 25.81 -6.78
N VAL A 22 8.51 25.38 -5.59
CA VAL A 22 7.70 24.61 -4.64
C VAL A 22 7.36 25.52 -3.46
N THR A 23 6.07 25.61 -3.15
CA THR A 23 5.57 26.29 -1.94
C THR A 23 5.07 25.24 -0.96
N VAL A 24 5.60 25.24 0.27
CA VAL A 24 5.11 24.43 1.39
C VAL A 24 4.27 25.35 2.28
N SER A 25 2.95 25.08 2.33
CA SER A 25 2.00 25.87 3.14
C SER A 25 1.81 25.26 4.53
N SER A 26 2.09 23.97 4.69
CA SER A 26 2.13 23.25 5.97
C SER A 26 3.17 22.13 5.91
N PRO A 27 3.96 21.90 6.98
CA PRO A 27 4.09 22.75 8.17
C PRO A 27 4.86 24.04 7.87
N ALA A 28 4.69 25.05 8.73
CA ALA A 28 5.48 26.28 8.62
C ALA A 28 6.93 26.01 9.04
N ASN A 29 7.87 26.69 8.37
CA ASN A 29 9.29 26.58 8.74
C ASN A 29 9.52 27.06 10.18
N GLY A 30 10.27 26.29 10.97
CA GLY A 30 10.56 26.56 12.39
C GLY A 30 9.43 26.17 13.34
N SER A 31 8.30 25.64 12.85
CA SER A 31 7.17 25.29 13.68
C SER A 31 7.43 24.06 14.55
N THR A 32 6.71 24.01 15.69
CA THR A 32 6.58 22.80 16.50
C THR A 32 5.23 22.18 16.22
N VAL A 33 5.20 20.92 15.82
CA VAL A 33 4.00 20.20 15.37
C VAL A 33 3.93 18.82 16.02
N GLY A 34 2.74 18.23 16.04
CA GLY A 34 2.55 16.81 16.43
C GLY A 34 2.79 15.87 15.26
N SER A 35 2.90 14.57 15.53
CA SER A 35 2.91 13.52 14.52
C SER A 35 1.55 12.80 14.49
N PRO A 36 1.02 12.42 13.31
CA PRO A 36 1.59 12.65 11.98
C PRO A 36 1.56 14.12 11.55
N VAL A 37 2.62 14.57 10.88
CA VAL A 37 2.77 15.94 10.39
C VAL A 37 1.96 16.12 9.11
N HIS A 38 1.02 17.06 9.09
CA HIS A 38 0.23 17.39 7.90
C HIS A 38 1.06 18.24 6.94
N VAL A 39 1.41 17.69 5.77
CA VAL A 39 2.20 18.35 4.74
C VAL A 39 1.30 18.76 3.59
N VAL A 40 1.22 20.08 3.37
CA VAL A 40 0.51 20.68 2.25
C VAL A 40 1.50 21.47 1.42
N ALA A 41 1.60 21.17 0.14
CA ALA A 41 2.51 21.84 -0.76
C ALA A 41 1.94 21.93 -2.18
N SER A 42 2.42 22.90 -2.95
CA SER A 42 2.14 23.04 -4.36
C SER A 42 3.40 23.36 -5.14
N ALA A 43 3.44 22.96 -6.40
CA ALA A 43 4.53 23.29 -7.32
C ALA A 43 3.99 23.99 -8.57
N SER A 44 4.77 24.95 -9.07
CA SER A 44 4.53 25.64 -10.32
C SER A 44 5.79 25.65 -11.18
N SER A 45 5.62 25.58 -12.50
CA SER A 45 6.67 25.71 -13.50
C SER A 45 6.06 26.25 -14.80
N SER A 46 6.89 26.72 -15.73
CA SER A 46 6.48 27.00 -17.12
C SER A 46 6.13 25.71 -17.87
N HIS A 47 6.52 24.54 -17.35
CA HIS A 47 6.19 23.21 -17.88
C HIS A 47 5.28 22.45 -16.90
N THR A 48 4.62 21.42 -17.41
CA THR A 48 3.75 20.58 -16.57
C THR A 48 4.54 19.89 -15.47
N ILE A 49 4.10 20.02 -14.21
CA ILE A 49 4.68 19.25 -13.09
C ILE A 49 4.30 17.77 -13.27
N THR A 50 5.30 16.91 -13.30
CA THR A 50 5.13 15.47 -13.51
C THR A 50 5.06 14.68 -12.21
N ALA A 51 5.74 15.15 -11.16
CA ALA A 51 5.72 14.50 -9.85
C ALA A 51 6.15 15.46 -8.74
N MET A 52 5.71 15.16 -7.53
CA MET A 52 6.22 15.78 -6.30
C MET A 52 6.57 14.69 -5.28
N ARG A 53 7.62 14.95 -4.47
CA ARG A 53 8.12 14.01 -3.46
C ARG A 53 8.44 14.73 -2.15
N ILE A 54 8.18 14.05 -1.03
CA ILE A 54 8.59 14.49 0.30
C ILE A 54 9.78 13.65 0.75
N TYR A 55 10.79 14.32 1.25
CA TYR A 55 11.90 13.71 1.98
C TYR A 55 11.87 14.21 3.42
N VAL A 56 12.11 13.31 4.36
CA VAL A 56 12.36 13.63 5.77
C VAL A 56 13.78 13.17 6.09
N ASP A 57 14.63 14.08 6.51
CA ASP A 57 16.06 13.82 6.81
C ASP A 57 16.77 13.05 5.69
N ASN A 58 16.54 13.47 4.45
CA ASN A 58 17.03 12.88 3.20
C ASN A 58 16.43 11.49 2.85
N VAL A 59 15.50 10.96 3.63
CA VAL A 59 14.78 9.72 3.30
C VAL A 59 13.50 10.05 2.57
N SER A 60 13.27 9.44 1.39
CA SER A 60 12.03 9.58 0.62
C SER A 60 10.87 8.89 1.35
N VAL A 61 9.82 9.65 1.71
CA VAL A 61 8.69 9.15 2.49
C VAL A 61 7.34 9.24 1.75
N TYR A 62 7.26 10.04 0.69
CA TYR A 62 6.02 10.19 -0.10
C TYR A 62 6.32 10.62 -1.52
N LEU A 63 5.57 10.10 -2.49
CA LEU A 63 5.63 10.48 -3.92
C LEU A 63 4.21 10.56 -4.49
N ILE A 64 3.94 11.58 -5.28
CA ILE A 64 2.69 11.73 -6.03
C ILE A 64 2.96 12.29 -7.43
N ARG A 65 2.21 11.84 -8.42
CA ARG A 65 2.19 12.41 -9.79
C ARG A 65 1.15 13.51 -9.89
N SER A 66 1.43 14.63 -9.25
CA SER A 66 0.54 15.80 -9.16
C SER A 66 1.40 17.05 -8.93
N ASN A 67 0.81 18.21 -9.13
CA ASN A 67 1.39 19.50 -8.76
C ASN A 67 0.98 19.95 -7.34
N LYS A 68 0.29 19.08 -6.58
CA LYS A 68 -0.15 19.35 -5.22
C LYS A 68 0.09 18.15 -4.33
N ILE A 69 0.48 18.40 -3.10
CA ILE A 69 0.56 17.45 -2.00
C ILE A 69 -0.40 17.91 -0.91
N ASP A 70 -1.18 16.98 -0.38
CA ASP A 70 -1.98 17.12 0.82
C ASP A 70 -1.99 15.74 1.50
N THR A 71 -1.11 15.55 2.50
CA THR A 71 -0.90 14.25 3.11
C THR A 71 -0.37 14.40 4.54
N SER A 72 -0.47 13.32 5.33
CA SER A 72 0.10 13.27 6.68
C SER A 72 1.26 12.28 6.71
N VAL A 73 2.40 12.70 7.24
CA VAL A 73 3.63 11.91 7.34
C VAL A 73 3.96 11.67 8.80
N ALA A 74 4.07 10.39 9.19
CA ALA A 74 4.54 10.04 10.52
C ALA A 74 6.02 10.39 10.69
N MET A 75 6.35 11.08 11.77
CA MET A 75 7.72 11.47 12.10
C MET A 75 7.96 11.26 13.60
N SER A 76 9.17 10.88 13.98
CA SER A 76 9.58 10.73 15.38
C SER A 76 9.59 12.09 16.11
N ALA A 77 9.58 12.06 17.44
CA ALA A 77 9.78 13.28 18.23
C ALA A 77 11.25 13.72 18.15
N ALA A 78 11.55 14.67 17.27
CA ALA A 78 12.88 15.23 17.04
C ALA A 78 12.77 16.50 16.17
N LYS A 79 13.90 17.13 15.91
CA LYS A 79 14.01 18.09 14.81
C LYS A 79 14.15 17.33 13.50
N HIS A 80 13.37 17.72 12.50
CA HIS A 80 13.38 17.14 11.16
C HIS A 80 13.59 18.21 10.10
N ASN A 81 14.29 17.85 9.02
CA ASN A 81 14.36 18.62 7.80
C ASN A 81 13.42 17.98 6.76
N VAL A 82 12.33 18.67 6.45
CA VAL A 82 11.35 18.21 5.46
C VAL A 82 11.61 18.93 4.15
N VAL A 83 11.93 18.18 3.10
CA VAL A 83 12.17 18.72 1.76
C VAL A 83 11.05 18.26 0.84
N VAL A 84 10.35 19.22 0.22
CA VAL A 84 9.41 18.92 -0.87
C VAL A 84 10.11 19.27 -2.18
N GLN A 85 10.16 18.27 -3.06
CA GLN A 85 10.81 18.38 -4.38
C GLN A 85 9.78 18.10 -5.47
N ALA A 86 9.87 18.87 -6.57
CA ALA A 86 9.03 18.68 -7.75
C ALA A 86 9.88 18.53 -9.00
N TRP A 87 9.38 17.79 -9.97
CA TRP A 87 9.92 17.64 -11.33
C TRP A 87 8.89 18.09 -12.35
N ASP A 88 9.33 18.76 -13.39
CA ASP A 88 8.48 19.08 -14.52
C ASP A 88 8.80 18.22 -15.77
N SER A 89 8.03 18.42 -16.83
CA SER A 89 8.16 17.64 -18.07
C SER A 89 9.44 17.99 -18.88
N ALA A 90 10.12 19.07 -18.55
CA ALA A 90 11.44 19.41 -19.10
C ALA A 90 12.60 18.83 -18.28
N GLY A 91 12.30 18.09 -17.20
CA GLY A 91 13.31 17.52 -16.30
C GLY A 91 13.87 18.53 -15.29
N ILE A 92 13.30 19.72 -15.20
CA ILE A 92 13.73 20.73 -14.22
C ILE A 92 13.26 20.28 -12.83
N VAL A 93 14.15 20.42 -11.85
CA VAL A 93 13.91 20.06 -10.46
C VAL A 93 13.88 21.31 -9.60
N THR A 94 12.81 21.48 -8.85
CA THR A 94 12.67 22.52 -7.83
C THR A 94 12.41 21.91 -6.47
N LYS A 95 12.88 22.56 -5.39
CA LYS A 95 12.69 22.05 -4.03
C LYS A 95 12.59 23.18 -3.02
N THR A 96 11.84 22.93 -1.96
CA THR A 96 11.75 23.77 -0.77
C THR A 96 11.94 22.92 0.48
N ALA A 97 12.76 23.39 1.41
CA ALA A 97 13.02 22.77 2.69
C ALA A 97 12.35 23.56 3.81
N VAL A 98 11.78 22.87 4.78
CA VAL A 98 11.29 23.42 6.04
C VAL A 98 11.88 22.61 7.20
N SER A 99 12.45 23.30 8.19
CA SER A 99 12.87 22.69 9.45
C SER A 99 11.73 22.76 10.44
N ILE A 100 11.41 21.63 11.07
CA ILE A 100 10.36 21.56 12.08
C ILE A 100 10.86 20.85 13.33
N THR A 101 10.21 21.10 14.44
CA THR A 101 10.37 20.28 15.65
C THR A 101 9.07 19.48 15.84
N VAL A 102 9.18 18.17 15.80
CA VAL A 102 8.07 17.32 16.21
C VAL A 102 8.16 17.19 17.72
N SER A 103 7.19 17.80 18.44
CA SER A 103 7.17 17.76 19.91
C SER A 103 6.72 16.39 20.40
N GLY A 104 7.47 15.83 21.32
CA GLY A 104 7.09 14.59 21.99
C GLY A 104 6.03 14.88 23.07
N SER A 105 4.98 14.42 22.98
CA SER A 105 4.12 13.32 23.25
C SER A 105 3.19 13.11 22.06
N SER A 106 3.80 12.97 20.90
CA SER A 106 3.23 11.99 20.01
C SER A 106 3.20 10.72 20.86
N PRO A 107 2.08 10.02 20.97
CA PRO A 107 2.27 8.61 21.15
C PRO A 107 3.34 8.29 20.09
N THR A 108 4.54 7.80 20.49
CA THR A 108 5.32 6.91 19.65
C THR A 108 4.28 6.27 18.79
N PRO A 109 4.30 6.31 17.45
CA PRO A 109 3.31 5.53 16.76
C PRO A 109 3.43 4.09 17.28
N THR A 110 2.88 3.85 18.44
CA THR A 110 2.28 2.62 18.86
C THR A 110 1.03 2.59 18.04
N SER A 111 1.21 2.72 16.78
CA SER A 111 0.18 2.60 15.79
C SER A 111 0.17 1.19 15.27
N GLY A 112 0.54 0.28 16.14
CA GLY A 112 -0.05 -1.02 16.14
C GLY A 112 -1.51 -0.89 16.56
N LEU A 113 -2.31 -1.87 16.25
CA LEU A 113 -3.61 -2.04 16.89
C LEU A 113 -3.41 -2.03 18.41
N PRO A 114 -4.41 -1.60 19.19
CA PRO A 114 -4.38 -1.84 20.63
C PRO A 114 -4.11 -3.33 20.88
N ALA A 115 -3.39 -3.64 21.94
CA ALA A 115 -3.13 -5.04 22.31
C ALA A 115 -4.45 -5.83 22.32
N PRO A 116 -4.47 -7.04 21.72
CA PRO A 116 -5.69 -7.84 21.71
C PRO A 116 -6.18 -8.07 23.14
N PRO A 117 -7.47 -7.80 23.44
CA PRO A 117 -8.05 -8.10 24.73
C PRO A 117 -8.10 -9.62 24.96
N SER A 118 -8.33 -10.04 26.18
CA SER A 118 -8.49 -11.47 26.51
C SER A 118 -9.65 -12.14 25.78
N SER A 119 -10.62 -11.36 25.29
CA SER A 119 -11.74 -11.80 24.46
C SER A 119 -11.42 -11.88 22.96
N ALA A 120 -10.23 -11.52 22.53
CA ALA A 120 -9.84 -11.64 21.11
C ALA A 120 -9.84 -13.10 20.67
N VAL A 121 -10.26 -13.32 19.45
CA VAL A 121 -10.31 -14.67 18.83
C VAL A 121 -9.15 -14.81 17.88
N THR A 122 -8.36 -15.87 18.04
CA THR A 122 -7.30 -16.24 17.09
C THR A 122 -7.67 -17.53 16.36
N LYS A 123 -7.69 -17.47 15.04
CA LYS A 123 -7.68 -18.66 14.17
C LYS A 123 -6.23 -18.92 13.79
N SER A 124 -5.70 -20.07 14.23
CA SER A 124 -4.30 -20.46 13.98
C SER A 124 -4.21 -21.59 12.97
N ASN A 125 -3.04 -21.77 12.36
CA ASN A 125 -2.76 -22.83 11.38
C ASN A 125 -3.81 -22.86 10.25
N ILE A 126 -4.17 -21.68 9.74
CA ILE A 126 -5.18 -21.55 8.69
C ILE A 126 -4.71 -22.25 7.41
N ASP A 127 -3.39 -22.22 7.14
CA ASP A 127 -2.74 -22.95 6.04
C ASP A 127 -3.01 -24.47 6.07
N GLN A 128 -3.29 -25.04 7.25
CA GLN A 128 -3.57 -26.46 7.45
C GLN A 128 -5.08 -26.78 7.47
N MET A 129 -5.95 -25.77 7.51
CA MET A 129 -7.39 -25.97 7.51
C MET A 129 -7.87 -26.51 6.15
N THR A 130 -8.80 -27.46 6.17
CA THR A 130 -9.48 -27.96 4.96
C THR A 130 -10.46 -26.93 4.41
N GLY A 131 -10.89 -27.11 3.15
CA GLY A 131 -11.93 -26.29 2.53
C GLY A 131 -11.43 -24.92 2.06
N TRP A 132 -10.19 -24.81 1.66
CA TRP A 132 -9.70 -23.72 0.85
C TRP A 132 -10.40 -23.74 -0.52
N GLN A 133 -10.76 -22.58 -1.00
CA GLN A 133 -11.32 -22.34 -2.33
C GLN A 133 -10.26 -21.68 -3.21
N SER A 134 -10.43 -21.75 -4.52
CA SER A 134 -9.49 -21.14 -5.46
C SER A 134 -10.16 -20.69 -6.75
N CYS A 135 -9.55 -19.77 -7.44
CA CYS A 135 -10.01 -19.24 -8.70
C CYS A 135 -8.83 -18.68 -9.50
N THR A 136 -8.88 -18.84 -10.80
CA THR A 136 -7.96 -18.18 -11.74
C THR A 136 -8.63 -17.00 -12.45
N ALA A 137 -9.84 -17.17 -12.95
CA ALA A 137 -10.56 -16.13 -13.66
C ALA A 137 -10.96 -14.91 -12.79
N CYS A 138 -11.20 -15.11 -11.49
CA CYS A 138 -11.52 -14.03 -10.56
C CYS A 138 -10.29 -13.32 -9.97
N ALA A 139 -9.12 -13.96 -10.09
CA ALA A 139 -7.86 -13.38 -9.65
C ALA A 139 -7.33 -12.32 -10.64
N GLY A 140 -7.70 -12.45 -11.87
CA GLY A 140 -7.22 -11.65 -12.98
C GLY A 140 -6.43 -12.47 -13.99
N ALA A 141 -6.39 -11.99 -15.22
CA ALA A 141 -5.53 -12.53 -16.26
C ALA A 141 -5.19 -11.44 -17.27
N GLY A 142 -3.90 -11.26 -17.53
CA GLY A 142 -3.43 -10.42 -18.64
C GLY A 142 -3.38 -11.19 -19.95
N GLY A 143 -3.60 -10.49 -21.07
CA GLY A 143 -3.46 -11.02 -22.40
C GLY A 143 -4.58 -11.95 -22.88
N ASN A 144 -4.39 -12.54 -24.06
CA ASN A 144 -5.31 -13.46 -24.71
C ASN A 144 -4.72 -14.88 -24.65
N GLY A 145 -5.44 -15.83 -24.09
CA GLY A 145 -5.00 -17.22 -24.03
C GLY A 145 -5.56 -17.98 -22.84
N PRO A 146 -5.11 -19.22 -22.62
CA PRO A 146 -5.54 -20.01 -21.45
C PRO A 146 -5.10 -19.32 -20.18
N ILE A 147 -6.01 -19.27 -19.20
CA ILE A 147 -5.69 -18.82 -17.83
C ILE A 147 -4.69 -19.80 -17.19
N SER A 148 -4.07 -19.35 -16.10
CA SER A 148 -3.10 -20.13 -15.32
C SER A 148 -3.64 -21.46 -14.84
N LYS A 149 -2.75 -22.41 -14.60
CA LYS A 149 -3.01 -23.62 -13.82
C LYS A 149 -2.51 -23.38 -12.39
N ILE A 150 -3.32 -23.69 -11.42
CA ILE A 150 -3.02 -23.48 -10.02
C ILE A 150 -3.23 -24.76 -9.20
N SER A 151 -2.46 -24.90 -8.14
CA SER A 151 -2.65 -26.01 -7.19
C SER A 151 -2.27 -25.59 -5.78
N MET A 152 -2.91 -26.24 -4.81
CA MET A 152 -2.56 -26.14 -3.40
C MET A 152 -2.36 -27.54 -2.83
N VAL A 153 -1.25 -27.76 -2.12
CA VAL A 153 -0.94 -29.02 -1.43
C VAL A 153 -0.57 -28.69 0.01
N GLN A 154 -1.30 -29.33 0.94
CA GLN A 154 -1.10 -29.14 2.38
C GLN A 154 -0.24 -30.28 2.97
N ASN A 155 0.13 -30.12 4.25
CA ASN A 155 0.94 -31.09 5.00
C ASN A 155 2.33 -31.33 4.37
N ILE A 156 2.95 -30.28 3.84
CA ILE A 156 4.31 -30.33 3.33
C ILE A 156 5.28 -30.35 4.51
N LEU A 157 6.08 -31.40 4.60
CA LEU A 157 7.05 -31.58 5.69
C LEU A 157 8.26 -30.67 5.56
N SER A 158 8.67 -30.33 4.31
CA SER A 158 9.81 -29.45 4.03
C SER A 158 9.62 -28.76 2.67
N PRO A 159 9.83 -27.41 2.57
CA PRO A 159 10.14 -26.52 3.69
C PRO A 159 8.94 -26.32 4.62
N SER A 160 9.16 -26.34 5.92
CA SER A 160 8.15 -26.03 6.94
C SER A 160 8.81 -25.58 8.24
N LEU A 161 8.12 -24.79 9.05
CA LEU A 161 8.54 -24.33 10.37
C LEU A 161 8.00 -25.21 11.51
N ASP A 162 6.90 -25.93 11.25
CA ASP A 162 6.24 -26.81 12.24
C ASP A 162 5.99 -28.24 11.72
N GLY A 163 6.50 -28.53 10.50
CA GLY A 163 6.33 -29.82 9.84
C GLY A 163 5.07 -29.95 8.98
N LYS A 164 4.31 -28.84 8.75
CA LYS A 164 3.03 -28.88 8.02
C LYS A 164 2.76 -27.58 7.26
N SER A 165 3.60 -27.17 6.34
CA SER A 165 3.28 -26.00 5.50
C SER A 165 2.27 -26.33 4.39
N ALA A 166 1.70 -25.30 3.76
CA ALA A 166 0.89 -25.40 2.55
C ALA A 166 1.66 -24.80 1.37
N LYS A 167 1.77 -25.58 0.28
CA LYS A 167 2.39 -25.18 -0.97
C LYS A 167 1.33 -24.71 -1.95
N PHE A 168 1.49 -23.50 -2.47
CA PHE A 168 0.68 -22.91 -3.53
C PHE A 168 1.54 -22.81 -4.79
N SER A 169 1.00 -23.20 -5.94
CA SER A 169 1.75 -23.22 -7.19
C SER A 169 0.96 -22.60 -8.32
N ILE A 170 1.63 -21.87 -9.18
CA ILE A 170 1.09 -21.30 -10.40
C ILE A 170 1.98 -21.68 -11.58
N SER A 171 1.35 -21.98 -12.71
CA SER A 171 2.00 -22.21 -14.02
C SER A 171 1.08 -21.76 -15.12
N GLY A 172 1.61 -21.55 -16.33
CA GLY A 172 0.81 -21.17 -17.48
C GLY A 172 1.62 -20.47 -18.56
N THR A 173 0.91 -20.01 -19.59
CA THR A 173 1.52 -19.33 -20.73
C THR A 173 0.90 -17.97 -21.04
N THR A 174 -0.21 -17.62 -20.39
CA THR A 174 -0.86 -16.32 -20.54
C THR A 174 -0.20 -15.31 -19.62
N ALA A 175 0.49 -14.34 -20.17
CA ALA A 175 1.20 -13.30 -19.43
C ALA A 175 0.30 -12.61 -18.39
N TYR A 176 0.81 -12.41 -17.20
CA TYR A 176 0.13 -11.75 -16.09
C TYR A 176 -1.15 -12.47 -15.64
N SER A 177 -1.19 -13.79 -15.76
CA SER A 177 -2.26 -14.61 -15.18
C SER A 177 -1.97 -14.92 -13.73
N ASP A 178 -3.03 -14.96 -12.94
CA ASP A 178 -2.94 -15.02 -11.49
C ASP A 178 -3.66 -16.25 -10.94
N GLY A 179 -3.37 -16.59 -9.70
CA GLY A 179 -4.03 -17.65 -8.96
C GLY A 179 -4.37 -17.20 -7.56
N LEU A 180 -5.66 -17.16 -7.23
CA LEU A 180 -6.18 -16.75 -5.94
C LEU A 180 -6.66 -17.98 -5.16
N TRP A 181 -6.30 -18.05 -3.88
CA TRP A 181 -6.87 -18.99 -2.91
C TRP A 181 -7.40 -18.22 -1.72
N TRP A 182 -8.51 -18.70 -1.14
CA TRP A 182 -9.03 -18.13 0.09
C TRP A 182 -9.61 -19.17 1.02
N LYS A 183 -9.55 -18.90 2.31
CA LYS A 183 -10.13 -19.71 3.37
C LYS A 183 -11.20 -18.94 4.09
N GLN A 184 -12.45 -19.41 4.01
CA GLN A 184 -13.56 -18.87 4.78
C GLN A 184 -13.43 -19.25 6.26
N LEU A 185 -13.57 -18.25 7.14
CA LEU A 185 -13.49 -18.38 8.59
C LEU A 185 -14.85 -18.19 9.27
N GLY A 186 -15.91 -18.05 8.48
CA GLY A 186 -17.28 -17.81 8.92
C GLY A 186 -17.67 -16.34 8.89
N ALA A 187 -18.88 -16.02 9.33
CA ALA A 187 -19.35 -14.65 9.46
C ALA A 187 -19.00 -14.13 10.86
N VAL A 188 -18.26 -13.02 10.94
CA VAL A 188 -17.89 -12.37 12.20
C VAL A 188 -18.34 -10.92 12.12
N ASN A 189 -19.38 -10.58 12.89
CA ASN A 189 -20.05 -9.29 12.78
C ASN A 189 -19.49 -8.20 13.73
N THR A 190 -18.84 -8.59 14.80
CA THR A 190 -18.41 -7.69 15.88
C THR A 190 -16.97 -7.20 15.73
N ALA A 191 -16.11 -7.97 15.06
CA ALA A 191 -14.71 -7.65 14.92
C ALA A 191 -14.49 -6.35 14.15
N LYS A 192 -13.62 -5.51 14.68
CA LYS A 192 -13.21 -4.22 14.11
C LYS A 192 -11.71 -4.09 13.94
N ASN A 193 -10.94 -4.95 14.58
CA ASN A 193 -9.48 -4.97 14.53
C ASN A 193 -9.04 -6.36 14.08
N PHE A 194 -8.02 -6.41 13.25
CA PHE A 194 -7.54 -7.64 12.63
C PHE A 194 -6.01 -7.61 12.57
N LYS A 195 -5.40 -8.70 13.00
CA LYS A 195 -3.98 -8.96 12.85
C LYS A 195 -3.81 -10.24 12.06
N TYR A 196 -3.34 -10.11 10.82
CA TYR A 196 -3.05 -11.21 9.90
C TYR A 196 -1.55 -11.50 9.96
N ASP A 197 -1.18 -12.69 10.41
CA ASP A 197 0.20 -13.08 10.69
C ASP A 197 0.52 -14.38 9.96
N LEU A 198 1.65 -14.43 9.26
CA LEU A 198 2.04 -15.58 8.45
C LEU A 198 3.54 -15.63 8.18
N TYR A 199 4.03 -16.82 7.87
CA TYR A 199 5.34 -17.02 7.28
C TYR A 199 5.17 -17.49 5.83
N PHE A 200 6.04 -17.00 4.95
CA PHE A 200 6.07 -17.43 3.56
C PHE A 200 7.50 -17.71 3.07
N TYR A 201 7.61 -18.60 2.09
CA TYR A 201 8.89 -19.06 1.56
C TYR A 201 8.74 -19.26 0.05
N LEU A 202 9.76 -18.87 -0.74
CA LEU A 202 9.83 -19.07 -2.18
C LEU A 202 11.20 -19.61 -2.58
N THR A 203 11.22 -20.40 -3.66
CA THR A 203 12.48 -20.85 -4.30
C THR A 203 12.88 -19.96 -5.46
N THR A 204 11.92 -19.36 -6.15
CA THR A 204 12.09 -18.54 -7.36
C THR A 204 11.28 -17.24 -7.27
N PRO A 205 11.57 -16.36 -6.30
CA PRO A 205 10.78 -15.14 -6.09
C PRO A 205 10.79 -14.18 -7.28
N GLN A 206 11.78 -14.29 -8.19
CA GLN A 206 11.86 -13.50 -9.42
C GLN A 206 10.82 -13.90 -10.47
N ALA A 207 10.15 -15.04 -10.33
CA ALA A 207 9.05 -15.44 -11.21
C ALA A 207 7.75 -14.70 -10.88
N ALA A 208 7.60 -14.22 -9.65
CA ALA A 208 6.43 -13.47 -9.22
C ALA A 208 6.41 -12.04 -9.80
N GLN A 209 5.25 -11.61 -10.27
CA GLN A 209 4.96 -10.20 -10.53
C GLN A 209 4.68 -9.49 -9.21
N ALA A 210 3.79 -10.06 -8.39
CA ALA A 210 3.49 -9.63 -7.04
C ALA A 210 3.13 -10.83 -6.16
N LEU A 211 3.09 -10.60 -4.85
CA LEU A 211 2.61 -11.54 -3.84
C LEU A 211 1.54 -10.82 -3.02
N GLU A 212 0.31 -11.34 -3.08
CA GLU A 212 -0.82 -10.73 -2.38
C GLU A 212 -1.17 -11.50 -1.10
N PHE A 213 -1.41 -10.75 -0.01
CA PHE A 213 -1.76 -11.27 1.31
C PHE A 213 -2.95 -10.50 1.84
N ASP A 214 -4.13 -11.11 1.82
CA ASP A 214 -5.38 -10.41 2.06
C ASP A 214 -6.13 -10.96 3.27
N SER A 215 -6.87 -10.07 3.92
CA SER A 215 -7.95 -10.42 4.82
C SER A 215 -9.19 -9.65 4.41
N ASN A 216 -10.35 -10.30 4.41
CA ASN A 216 -11.57 -9.67 3.96
C ASN A 216 -12.69 -9.91 4.96
N GLN A 217 -13.48 -8.87 5.24
CA GLN A 217 -14.70 -8.98 6.00
C GLN A 217 -15.86 -8.34 5.23
N ALA A 218 -17.00 -9.00 5.18
CA ALA A 218 -18.23 -8.39 4.72
C ALA A 218 -19.31 -8.53 5.79
N ILE A 219 -19.99 -7.42 6.08
CA ILE A 219 -20.99 -7.32 7.14
C ILE A 219 -22.00 -6.23 6.83
N GLY A 220 -23.28 -6.49 7.10
CA GLY A 220 -24.36 -5.57 6.79
C GLY A 220 -24.44 -5.35 5.27
N THR A 221 -24.23 -4.12 4.83
CA THR A 221 -24.20 -3.71 3.43
C THR A 221 -22.80 -3.37 2.93
N GLU A 222 -21.76 -3.67 3.73
CA GLU A 222 -20.39 -3.25 3.47
C GLU A 222 -19.42 -4.42 3.34
N ARG A 223 -18.46 -4.29 2.44
CA ARG A 223 -17.31 -5.18 2.30
C ARG A 223 -16.01 -4.41 2.46
N PHE A 224 -15.19 -4.89 3.38
CA PHE A 224 -13.87 -4.39 3.73
C PHE A 224 -12.85 -5.35 3.13
N ILE A 225 -12.22 -4.96 2.01
CA ILE A 225 -11.16 -5.73 1.37
C ILE A 225 -9.84 -5.15 1.87
N PHE A 226 -9.19 -5.84 2.80
CA PHE A 226 -7.85 -5.50 3.25
C PHE A 226 -6.82 -6.18 2.34
N GLY A 227 -6.85 -5.81 1.06
CA GLY A 227 -5.92 -6.31 0.06
C GLY A 227 -4.55 -5.66 0.22
N THR A 228 -3.51 -6.46 0.23
CA THR A 228 -2.11 -6.01 0.34
C THR A 228 -1.22 -6.80 -0.61
N GLN A 229 -0.26 -6.13 -1.23
CA GLN A 229 0.72 -6.83 -2.09
C GLN A 229 2.12 -6.24 -1.98
N CYS A 230 3.11 -7.10 -2.18
CA CYS A 230 4.46 -6.69 -2.56
C CYS A 230 4.54 -6.69 -4.09
N ASN A 231 4.54 -5.52 -4.71
CA ASN A 231 4.60 -5.39 -6.17
C ASN A 231 6.07 -5.38 -6.65
N ILE A 232 6.50 -6.50 -7.20
CA ILE A 232 7.92 -6.76 -7.49
C ILE A 232 8.32 -6.22 -8.88
N LYS A 233 7.47 -6.40 -9.91
CA LYS A 233 7.94 -6.26 -11.31
C LYS A 233 7.25 -5.23 -12.17
N THR A 234 5.95 -4.99 -12.08
CA THR A 234 5.23 -4.22 -13.08
C THR A 234 4.21 -3.24 -12.52
N GLY A 235 3.81 -2.28 -13.36
CA GLY A 235 2.79 -1.31 -13.03
C GLY A 235 3.33 -0.01 -12.44
N SER A 236 2.42 0.90 -12.13
CA SER A 236 2.75 2.24 -11.65
C SER A 236 3.27 2.26 -10.20
N THR A 237 3.08 1.18 -9.47
CA THR A 237 3.44 1.02 -8.06
C THR A 237 4.59 0.03 -7.84
N VAL A 238 5.27 -0.38 -8.92
CA VAL A 238 6.38 -1.34 -8.86
C VAL A 238 7.46 -0.93 -7.85
N GLY A 239 7.98 -1.90 -7.12
CA GLY A 239 8.99 -1.69 -6.09
C GLY A 239 8.44 -1.19 -4.76
N HIS A 240 7.11 -1.29 -4.55
CA HIS A 240 6.47 -0.87 -3.31
C HIS A 240 5.51 -1.95 -2.76
N TRP A 241 5.29 -1.87 -1.46
CA TRP A 241 4.11 -2.46 -0.84
C TRP A 241 2.90 -1.63 -1.23
N ASP A 242 1.86 -2.29 -1.71
CA ASP A 242 0.61 -1.66 -2.10
C ASP A 242 -0.54 -2.08 -1.20
N VAL A 243 -1.58 -1.26 -1.17
CA VAL A 243 -2.85 -1.54 -0.52
C VAL A 243 -4.01 -1.32 -1.49
N TRP A 244 -5.09 -2.07 -1.30
CA TRP A 244 -6.24 -2.01 -2.18
C TRP A 244 -7.12 -0.79 -1.89
N GLY A 245 -7.31 0.06 -2.89
CA GLY A 245 -8.22 1.20 -2.84
C GLY A 245 -9.65 0.76 -3.09
N ASN A 246 -10.37 0.41 -2.03
CA ASN A 246 -11.70 -0.22 -2.10
C ASN A 246 -12.71 0.53 -2.99
N ALA A 247 -12.78 1.85 -2.89
CA ALA A 247 -13.74 2.65 -3.65
C ALA A 247 -13.47 2.59 -5.17
N ASN A 248 -12.20 2.60 -5.57
CA ASN A 248 -11.79 2.72 -6.96
C ASN A 248 -11.40 1.38 -7.58
N GLY A 249 -11.19 0.34 -6.77
CA GLY A 249 -10.81 -0.99 -7.24
C GLY A 249 -9.44 -1.03 -7.89
N ASN A 250 -8.45 -0.35 -7.31
CA ASN A 250 -7.07 -0.30 -7.81
C ASN A 250 -6.04 -0.40 -6.70
N TRP A 251 -4.83 -0.81 -7.05
CA TRP A 251 -3.68 -0.82 -6.16
C TRP A 251 -3.11 0.58 -5.95
N LEU A 252 -2.78 0.90 -4.71
CA LEU A 252 -2.26 2.21 -4.29
C LEU A 252 -0.96 1.98 -3.51
N SER A 253 0.13 2.55 -4.02
CA SER A 253 1.44 2.45 -3.36
C SER A 253 1.42 3.05 -1.96
N THR A 254 1.93 2.32 -0.99
CA THR A 254 2.18 2.86 0.36
C THR A 254 3.38 3.81 0.39
N GLY A 255 4.23 3.78 -0.62
CA GLY A 255 5.55 4.44 -0.63
C GLY A 255 6.64 3.66 0.11
N ILE A 256 6.29 2.53 0.74
CA ILE A 256 7.25 1.66 1.43
C ILE A 256 7.82 0.69 0.40
N GLY A 257 9.14 0.62 0.33
CA GLY A 257 9.84 -0.21 -0.66
C GLY A 257 9.54 -1.71 -0.49
N CYS A 258 9.35 -2.38 -1.61
CA CYS A 258 9.27 -3.84 -1.69
C CYS A 258 10.16 -4.33 -2.84
N SER A 259 10.79 -5.47 -2.65
CA SER A 259 11.56 -6.19 -3.66
C SER A 259 11.30 -7.69 -3.55
N ALA A 260 11.71 -8.44 -4.57
CA ALA A 260 11.64 -9.89 -4.52
C ALA A 260 12.28 -10.40 -3.22
N PRO A 261 11.58 -11.21 -2.42
CA PRO A 261 12.12 -11.73 -1.17
C PRO A 261 13.33 -12.63 -1.42
N THR A 262 14.16 -12.83 -0.39
CA THR A 262 15.31 -13.74 -0.51
C THR A 262 14.82 -15.17 -0.74
N ALA A 263 15.29 -15.81 -1.81
CA ALA A 263 14.96 -17.20 -2.10
C ALA A 263 15.49 -18.15 -0.99
N PHE A 264 14.81 -19.29 -0.80
CA PHE A 264 15.17 -20.34 0.15
C PHE A 264 15.23 -19.89 1.62
N LYS A 265 14.46 -18.86 1.94
CA LYS A 265 14.35 -18.31 3.30
C LYS A 265 12.89 -18.15 3.67
N TRP A 266 12.54 -18.45 4.93
CA TRP A 266 11.26 -18.07 5.52
C TRP A 266 11.27 -16.58 5.84
N HIS A 267 10.23 -15.90 5.40
CA HIS A 267 9.95 -14.50 5.68
C HIS A 267 8.73 -14.41 6.59
N HIS A 268 8.76 -13.54 7.58
CA HIS A 268 7.66 -13.30 8.49
C HIS A 268 6.94 -12.00 8.13
N LEU A 269 5.64 -12.07 7.94
CA LEU A 269 4.79 -10.93 7.61
C LEU A 269 3.61 -10.88 8.57
N THR A 270 3.42 -9.71 9.16
CA THR A 270 2.23 -9.40 9.96
C THR A 270 1.60 -8.13 9.43
N TRP A 271 0.33 -8.16 9.06
CA TRP A 271 -0.45 -6.98 8.73
C TRP A 271 -1.46 -6.66 9.83
N GLU A 272 -1.67 -5.38 10.08
CA GLU A 272 -2.64 -4.86 11.04
C GLU A 272 -3.67 -3.97 10.34
N PHE A 273 -4.95 -4.29 10.55
CA PHE A 273 -6.08 -3.61 9.94
C PHE A 273 -7.12 -3.24 10.98
N LYS A 274 -7.87 -2.19 10.73
CA LYS A 274 -9.07 -1.87 11.50
C LYS A 274 -10.17 -1.33 10.61
N ARG A 275 -11.41 -1.39 11.11
CA ARG A 275 -12.56 -0.79 10.42
C ARG A 275 -13.48 -0.03 11.36
N THR A 276 -14.26 0.86 10.78
CA THR A 276 -15.49 1.43 11.34
C THR A 276 -16.73 0.77 10.72
N ALA A 277 -17.87 1.41 10.74
CA ALA A 277 -19.06 0.93 10.03
C ALA A 277 -18.88 0.96 8.50
N THR A 278 -18.20 1.97 7.96
CA THR A 278 -18.13 2.25 6.53
C THR A 278 -16.71 2.46 5.98
N GLN A 279 -15.70 2.40 6.84
CA GLN A 279 -14.31 2.63 6.45
C GLN A 279 -13.39 1.54 6.95
N LEU A 280 -12.36 1.24 6.19
CA LEU A 280 -11.24 0.39 6.59
C LEU A 280 -9.95 1.19 6.66
N THR A 281 -9.05 0.78 7.53
CA THR A 281 -7.73 1.39 7.69
C THR A 281 -6.66 0.31 7.67
N TYR A 282 -5.68 0.48 6.80
CA TYR A 282 -4.41 -0.22 6.85
C TYR A 282 -3.54 0.48 7.89
N VAL A 283 -3.35 -0.15 9.05
CA VAL A 283 -2.62 0.43 10.18
C VAL A 283 -1.13 0.38 9.90
N GLY A 284 -0.63 -0.80 9.58
CA GLY A 284 0.76 -1.03 9.25
C GLY A 284 1.07 -2.50 9.08
N PHE A 285 2.34 -2.81 8.89
CA PHE A 285 2.82 -4.18 8.81
C PHE A 285 4.23 -4.31 9.40
N THR A 286 4.56 -5.52 9.81
CA THR A 286 5.92 -5.90 10.19
C THR A 286 6.41 -6.97 9.22
N TYR A 287 7.54 -6.72 8.58
CA TYR A 287 8.19 -7.63 7.65
C TYR A 287 9.60 -7.95 8.13
N ASP A 288 9.90 -9.23 8.37
CA ASP A 288 11.17 -9.71 8.92
C ASP A 288 11.65 -8.91 10.13
N GLY A 289 10.72 -8.56 11.04
CA GLY A 289 11.00 -7.82 12.27
C GLY A 289 11.07 -6.30 12.11
N VAL A 290 10.94 -5.76 10.91
CA VAL A 290 10.90 -4.31 10.65
C VAL A 290 9.46 -3.85 10.51
N THR A 291 9.04 -2.94 11.39
CA THR A 291 7.68 -2.40 11.40
C THR A 291 7.58 -1.16 10.53
N HIS A 292 6.54 -1.13 9.69
CA HIS A 292 6.18 -0.03 8.81
C HIS A 292 4.76 0.42 9.08
N TYR A 293 4.55 1.73 9.21
CA TYR A 293 3.23 2.32 9.44
C TYR A 293 2.66 2.85 8.13
N VAL A 294 1.43 2.44 7.81
CA VAL A 294 0.72 2.83 6.59
C VAL A 294 -0.31 3.91 6.89
N ASN A 295 -1.15 3.71 7.90
CA ASN A 295 -2.18 4.65 8.38
C ASN A 295 -3.05 5.25 7.26
N ARG A 296 -3.49 4.41 6.29
CA ARG A 296 -4.35 4.81 5.18
C ARG A 296 -5.75 4.29 5.36
N THR A 297 -6.72 5.17 5.22
CA THR A 297 -8.14 4.86 5.39
C THR A 297 -8.88 5.03 4.07
N TYR A 298 -9.75 4.07 3.77
CA TYR A 298 -10.59 4.07 2.56
C TYR A 298 -12.02 3.71 2.92
N THR A 299 -12.96 4.13 2.06
CA THR A 299 -14.37 3.74 2.18
C THR A 299 -14.54 2.29 1.77
N ALA A 300 -15.37 1.55 2.50
CA ALA A 300 -15.76 0.18 2.16
C ALA A 300 -16.54 0.13 0.85
N ARG A 301 -16.71 -1.07 0.29
CA ARG A 301 -17.54 -1.31 -0.90
C ARG A 301 -18.91 -1.85 -0.49
N PRO A 302 -19.97 -1.55 -1.27
CA PRO A 302 -21.25 -2.23 -1.07
C PRO A 302 -21.15 -3.75 -1.21
N SER A 303 -21.86 -4.49 -0.37
CA SER A 303 -21.92 -5.96 -0.40
C SER A 303 -23.22 -6.46 0.22
N SER A 304 -23.68 -7.61 -0.26
CA SER A 304 -24.80 -8.35 0.33
C SER A 304 -24.39 -9.66 1.01
N VAL A 305 -23.10 -9.95 1.06
CA VAL A 305 -22.58 -11.16 1.71
C VAL A 305 -22.13 -10.90 3.14
N HIS A 306 -22.04 -11.95 3.94
CA HIS A 306 -21.51 -11.91 5.30
C HIS A 306 -20.39 -12.93 5.39
N GLU A 307 -19.16 -12.46 5.55
CA GLU A 307 -17.99 -13.33 5.56
C GLU A 307 -16.81 -12.72 6.33
N LEU A 308 -15.93 -13.58 6.79
CA LEU A 308 -14.55 -13.28 7.15
C LEU A 308 -13.68 -14.33 6.48
N ASN A 309 -12.67 -13.90 5.76
CA ASN A 309 -11.72 -14.81 5.14
C ASN A 309 -10.30 -14.23 5.15
N VAL A 310 -9.33 -15.11 4.93
CA VAL A 310 -7.99 -14.73 4.49
C VAL A 310 -7.80 -15.25 3.07
N ALA A 311 -6.99 -14.51 2.29
CA ALA A 311 -6.68 -14.90 0.93
C ALA A 311 -5.18 -14.75 0.67
N PHE A 312 -4.71 -15.51 -0.32
CA PHE A 312 -3.36 -15.48 -0.82
C PHE A 312 -3.40 -15.60 -2.34
N GLN A 313 -2.66 -14.74 -3.04
CA GLN A 313 -2.60 -14.75 -4.49
C GLN A 313 -1.17 -14.80 -4.97
N LEU A 314 -0.93 -15.59 -5.98
CA LEU A 314 0.29 -15.62 -6.76
C LEU A 314 0.04 -14.97 -8.11
N ASP A 315 0.82 -13.95 -8.42
CA ASP A 315 0.72 -13.21 -9.67
C ASP A 315 1.86 -13.58 -10.58
N GLY A 316 1.53 -14.11 -11.74
CA GLY A 316 2.49 -14.42 -12.80
C GLY A 316 2.98 -13.15 -13.47
N ASP A 317 4.24 -13.16 -13.89
CA ASP A 317 4.81 -12.06 -14.66
C ASP A 317 4.56 -12.21 -16.18
N LYS A 318 5.23 -11.42 -16.99
CA LYS A 318 5.13 -11.50 -18.46
C LYS A 318 5.61 -12.84 -19.02
N ALA A 319 6.61 -13.45 -18.40
CA ALA A 319 7.18 -14.73 -18.84
C ALA A 319 6.35 -15.92 -18.39
N MET A 320 5.60 -15.78 -17.31
CA MET A 320 4.83 -16.85 -16.66
C MET A 320 5.71 -18.04 -16.27
N ASP A 321 6.93 -17.77 -15.80
CA ASP A 321 7.77 -18.82 -15.25
C ASP A 321 7.05 -19.50 -14.09
N ASP A 322 7.03 -20.83 -14.10
CA ASP A 322 6.38 -21.61 -13.05
C ASP A 322 7.04 -21.34 -11.70
N TYR A 323 6.21 -21.05 -10.68
CA TYR A 323 6.74 -20.90 -9.34
C TYR A 323 5.77 -21.35 -8.25
N SER A 324 6.30 -21.46 -7.06
CA SER A 324 5.52 -21.83 -5.87
C SER A 324 5.94 -21.01 -4.67
N ALA A 325 4.96 -20.76 -3.81
CA ALA A 325 5.17 -20.23 -2.48
C ALA A 325 4.62 -21.21 -1.44
N TRP A 326 5.26 -21.27 -0.29
CA TRP A 326 4.79 -22.01 0.86
C TRP A 326 4.35 -21.03 1.92
N LEU A 327 3.22 -21.29 2.54
CA LEU A 327 2.74 -20.60 3.74
C LEU A 327 2.82 -21.54 4.93
N ASP A 328 3.15 -20.98 6.08
CA ASP A 328 3.24 -21.71 7.35
C ASP A 328 2.81 -20.81 8.51
N LYS A 329 2.24 -21.40 9.56
CA LYS A 329 1.78 -20.70 10.77
C LYS A 329 0.82 -19.54 10.47
N VAL A 330 0.00 -19.67 9.46
CA VAL A 330 -0.96 -18.62 9.08
C VAL A 330 -2.00 -18.46 10.18
N SER A 331 -2.16 -17.23 10.67
CA SER A 331 -3.14 -16.93 11.69
C SER A 331 -3.84 -15.58 11.44
N LEU A 332 -5.09 -15.49 11.92
CA LEU A 332 -5.86 -14.26 11.97
C LEU A 332 -6.39 -14.06 13.38
N THR A 333 -5.94 -13.00 14.05
CA THR A 333 -6.50 -12.56 15.34
C THR A 333 -7.42 -11.38 15.10
N TYR A 334 -8.62 -11.42 15.70
CA TYR A 334 -9.61 -10.35 15.54
C TYR A 334 -10.40 -10.07 16.83
N TRP A 335 -10.84 -8.80 17.01
CA TRP A 335 -11.63 -8.35 18.15
C TRP A 335 -12.46 -7.10 17.86
#